data_a997f3d284d40578b574ed4cf0767546
#
_entry.id   a997f3d284d40578b574ed4cf0767546
#
_cell.length_a   1.000
_cell.length_b   1.000
_cell.length_c   1.000
_cell.angle_alpha   90.00
_cell.angle_beta   90.00
_cell.angle_gamma   90.00
#
_symmetry.space_group_name_H-M   'P 1'
#
loop_
_entity.id
_entity.type
_entity.pdbx_description
1 polymer ?
#
loop_
_entity_poly.entity_id
_entity_poly.type
_entity_poly.pdbx_seq_one_letter_code
_entity_poly.pdbx_strand_id
1 'polypeptide(L)'
;MGEERLVTRRTAVGGALALGATAMTLGCLGGARAPAHAQEGAEAPSSSGNASDQKRIQYGFLLNVRNCVDCGECVEACRLWSRTPASVEARRTVSTYEIAGKEVHVSTSCMHCAVPACASVCPAGAISKGDGGVVRVDKDRCIGCKYCYQACPYGVPHYTSTGMDKCDCCLGSGVPLGEMPHCVRACKVDALSYGPLDDLMAQTKGKAQRVDGSTGPSYLLLRS
;
A
#
# COMPACT_ATOMS: atom_id res chain seq x y z
N MET A 1 -29.65 -13.70 -36.11
CA MET A 1 -30.58 -14.35 -35.19
C MET A 1 -29.84 -15.49 -34.54
N GLY A 2 -29.52 -15.39 -33.27
CA GLY A 2 -28.78 -16.35 -32.43
C GLY A 2 -28.81 -15.83 -31.02
N GLU A 3 -29.81 -16.23 -30.25
CA GLU A 3 -29.98 -15.92 -28.83
C GLU A 3 -28.95 -16.68 -28.01
N GLU A 4 -28.07 -15.99 -27.32
CA GLU A 4 -27.25 -16.59 -26.26
C GLU A 4 -27.95 -16.49 -24.90
N ARG A 5 -28.32 -17.68 -24.40
CA ARG A 5 -29.00 -17.90 -23.12
C ARG A 5 -28.05 -17.70 -21.94
N LEU A 6 -28.41 -16.75 -21.08
CA LEU A 6 -27.87 -16.63 -19.72
C LEU A 6 -28.22 -17.88 -18.89
N VAL A 7 -27.23 -18.63 -18.45
CA VAL A 7 -27.40 -19.74 -17.51
C VAL A 7 -27.18 -19.24 -16.07
N THR A 8 -28.28 -19.04 -15.38
CA THR A 8 -28.30 -18.84 -13.93
C THR A 8 -28.22 -20.19 -13.22
N ARG A 9 -27.15 -20.41 -12.44
CA ARG A 9 -27.09 -21.55 -11.52
C ARG A 9 -27.48 -21.13 -10.11
N ARG A 10 -28.76 -21.34 -9.79
CA ARG A 10 -29.22 -21.53 -8.41
C ARG A 10 -29.32 -23.04 -8.20
N THR A 11 -28.52 -23.58 -7.31
CA THR A 11 -28.75 -24.93 -6.77
C THR A 11 -29.04 -24.79 -5.28
N ALA A 12 -30.27 -25.08 -4.95
CA ALA A 12 -30.74 -25.28 -3.59
C ALA A 12 -30.27 -26.64 -3.09
N VAL A 13 -29.75 -26.71 -1.89
CA VAL A 13 -29.58 -27.97 -1.15
C VAL A 13 -30.46 -27.89 0.08
N GLY A 14 -31.55 -28.63 0.01
CA GLY A 14 -32.42 -28.90 1.13
C GLY A 14 -32.08 -30.25 1.76
N GLY A 15 -32.17 -30.30 3.10
CA GLY A 15 -32.70 -31.42 3.84
C GLY A 15 -31.74 -32.48 4.34
N ALA A 16 -31.58 -32.58 5.67
CA ALA A 16 -32.22 -33.62 6.45
C ALA A 16 -31.75 -33.55 7.92
N LEU A 17 -32.74 -33.44 8.78
CA LEU A 17 -32.65 -33.66 10.23
C LEU A 17 -32.43 -35.14 10.55
N ALA A 18 -31.53 -35.44 11.51
CA ALA A 18 -31.58 -36.67 12.29
C ALA A 18 -31.29 -36.36 13.75
N LEU A 19 -32.30 -36.54 14.55
CA LEU A 19 -32.30 -36.53 16.00
C LEU A 19 -31.56 -37.78 16.53
N GLY A 20 -30.68 -37.60 17.51
CA GLY A 20 -30.07 -38.66 18.28
C GLY A 20 -29.79 -38.16 19.69
N ALA A 21 -30.76 -38.31 20.58
CA ALA A 21 -30.60 -38.08 21.98
C ALA A 21 -29.98 -39.33 22.63
N THR A 22 -28.88 -39.16 23.37
CA THR A 22 -28.47 -40.09 24.40
C THR A 22 -27.92 -39.31 25.58
N ALA A 23 -28.65 -39.39 26.65
CA ALA A 23 -28.24 -38.96 28.00
C ALA A 23 -27.34 -40.03 28.63
N MET A 24 -26.27 -39.61 29.28
CA MET A 24 -25.68 -40.38 30.39
C MET A 24 -24.84 -39.47 31.30
N THR A 25 -25.39 -39.24 32.42
CA THR A 25 -24.96 -39.37 33.84
C THR A 25 -23.65 -38.75 34.32
N LEU A 26 -23.92 -37.92 35.30
CA LEU A 26 -23.13 -37.51 36.47
C LEU A 26 -21.81 -38.20 36.72
N GLY A 27 -20.77 -37.39 36.91
CA GLY A 27 -19.56 -37.72 37.66
C GLY A 27 -18.96 -36.42 38.23
N CYS A 28 -19.43 -36.02 39.39
CA CYS A 28 -18.70 -35.08 40.24
C CYS A 28 -17.48 -35.78 40.83
N LEU A 29 -16.29 -35.20 40.62
CA LEU A 29 -15.19 -35.30 41.58
C LEU A 29 -14.12 -34.22 41.31
N GLY A 30 -13.98 -33.36 42.31
CA GLY A 30 -12.67 -33.00 42.85
C GLY A 30 -11.82 -31.98 42.08
N GLY A 31 -11.93 -30.77 42.52
CA GLY A 31 -11.12 -29.64 42.56
C GLY A 31 -9.60 -29.80 42.37
N ALA A 32 -9.09 -28.93 41.60
CA ALA A 32 -7.82 -28.26 41.88
C ALA A 32 -7.88 -26.92 41.15
N ARG A 33 -8.19 -25.90 41.90
CA ARG A 33 -8.02 -24.51 41.48
C ARG A 33 -6.52 -24.24 41.40
N ALA A 34 -5.95 -24.17 40.19
CA ALA A 34 -4.64 -23.62 40.00
C ALA A 34 -4.64 -22.11 40.28
N PRO A 35 -3.66 -21.57 41.00
CA PRO A 35 -3.58 -20.15 41.25
C PRO A 35 -3.32 -19.42 39.94
N ALA A 36 -4.13 -18.40 39.69
CA ALA A 36 -3.87 -17.42 38.65
C ALA A 36 -2.54 -16.74 38.97
N HIS A 37 -1.50 -17.05 38.19
CA HIS A 37 -0.30 -16.23 38.15
C HIS A 37 -0.73 -14.89 37.53
N ALA A 38 -0.84 -13.87 38.37
CA ALA A 38 -0.79 -12.50 37.93
C ALA A 38 0.58 -12.30 37.26
N GLN A 39 0.60 -12.13 35.95
CA GLN A 39 1.77 -11.63 35.26
C GLN A 39 1.87 -10.16 35.64
N GLU A 40 2.82 -9.86 36.52
CA GLU A 40 3.29 -8.51 36.75
C GLU A 40 3.69 -7.89 35.43
N GLY A 41 3.16 -6.70 35.19
CA GLY A 41 3.40 -5.92 34.01
C GLY A 41 4.88 -5.69 33.79
N ALA A 42 5.40 -6.18 32.67
CA ALA A 42 6.64 -5.70 32.16
C ALA A 42 6.42 -4.24 31.72
N GLU A 43 6.82 -3.32 32.56
CA GLU A 43 6.98 -1.91 32.22
C GLU A 43 7.94 -1.84 31.02
N ALA A 44 7.42 -1.38 29.89
CA ALA A 44 8.25 -1.01 28.76
C ALA A 44 9.23 0.07 29.26
N PRO A 45 10.53 -0.02 28.89
CA PRO A 45 11.48 1.01 29.27
C PRO A 45 11.04 2.35 28.68
N SER A 46 10.65 3.27 29.57
CA SER A 46 10.44 4.67 29.23
C SER A 46 11.79 5.27 28.89
N SER A 47 12.17 5.23 27.60
CA SER A 47 13.26 6.06 27.11
C SER A 47 12.77 7.51 27.08
N SER A 48 12.92 8.22 28.19
CA SER A 48 12.92 9.67 28.25
C SER A 48 14.22 10.19 27.57
N GLY A 49 14.27 10.09 26.25
CA GLY A 49 15.19 10.83 25.43
C GLY A 49 14.47 12.08 24.92
N ASN A 50 14.99 13.25 25.21
CA ASN A 50 14.66 14.51 24.57
C ASN A 50 14.70 14.35 23.04
N ALA A 51 13.61 13.89 22.45
CA ALA A 51 13.34 14.04 21.04
C ALA A 51 12.93 15.50 20.88
N SER A 52 13.94 16.39 20.70
CA SER A 52 13.73 17.66 20.07
C SER A 52 12.79 17.43 18.88
N ASP A 53 11.79 18.27 18.76
CA ASP A 53 10.69 18.32 17.81
C ASP A 53 11.20 18.43 16.35
N GLN A 54 11.96 17.45 15.88
CA GLN A 54 12.34 17.30 14.50
C GLN A 54 11.12 16.74 13.78
N LYS A 55 10.33 17.64 13.19
CA LYS A 55 9.28 17.32 12.23
C LYS A 55 9.81 16.22 11.31
N ARG A 56 9.27 15.00 11.41
CA ARG A 56 9.72 13.86 10.60
C ARG A 56 9.47 14.18 9.14
N ILE A 57 10.51 14.31 8.35
CA ILE A 57 10.43 14.57 6.91
C ILE A 57 9.58 13.47 6.28
N GLN A 58 8.56 13.85 5.51
CA GLN A 58 7.77 12.93 4.69
C GLN A 58 8.09 13.21 3.23
N TYR A 59 8.74 12.27 2.57
CA TYR A 59 8.95 12.31 1.13
C TYR A 59 7.70 11.87 0.38
N GLY A 60 7.52 12.42 -0.81
CA GLY A 60 6.41 12.10 -1.69
C GLY A 60 6.68 12.49 -3.13
N PHE A 61 5.68 12.30 -3.97
CA PHE A 61 5.71 12.66 -5.37
C PHE A 61 4.78 13.83 -5.65
N LEU A 62 5.16 14.64 -6.62
CA LEU A 62 4.30 15.64 -7.25
C LEU A 62 4.17 15.29 -8.73
N LEU A 63 2.95 15.21 -9.22
CA LEU A 63 2.65 15.11 -10.64
C LEU A 63 2.06 16.43 -11.14
N ASN A 64 2.74 17.07 -12.09
CA ASN A 64 2.14 18.11 -12.91
C ASN A 64 1.35 17.43 -14.03
N VAL A 65 0.04 17.36 -13.85
CA VAL A 65 -0.87 16.64 -14.76
C VAL A 65 -0.86 17.24 -16.17
N ARG A 66 -0.59 18.54 -16.31
CA ARG A 66 -0.56 19.21 -17.61
C ARG A 66 0.64 18.85 -18.47
N ASN A 67 1.73 18.46 -17.84
CA ASN A 67 2.97 18.10 -18.52
C ASN A 67 3.00 16.62 -18.91
N CYS A 68 2.20 15.77 -18.26
CA CYS A 68 2.21 14.33 -18.55
C CYS A 68 1.58 14.05 -19.92
N VAL A 69 2.32 13.39 -20.78
CA VAL A 69 1.93 13.05 -22.17
C VAL A 69 1.85 11.54 -22.41
N ASP A 70 1.78 10.74 -21.35
CA ASP A 70 1.72 9.27 -21.40
C ASP A 70 2.84 8.62 -22.23
N CYS A 71 4.05 9.16 -22.18
CA CYS A 71 5.17 8.60 -22.95
C CYS A 71 5.70 7.26 -22.40
N GLY A 72 5.27 6.79 -21.24
CA GLY A 72 5.68 5.52 -20.63
C GLY A 72 7.08 5.48 -20.02
N GLU A 73 7.95 6.45 -20.24
CA GLU A 73 9.36 6.44 -19.82
C GLU A 73 9.53 6.21 -18.30
N CYS A 74 8.68 6.80 -17.48
CA CYS A 74 8.71 6.60 -16.02
C CYS A 74 8.31 5.17 -15.61
N VAL A 75 7.46 4.51 -16.38
CA VAL A 75 7.03 3.13 -16.17
C VAL A 75 8.16 2.18 -16.53
N GLU A 76 8.77 2.37 -17.69
CA GLU A 76 9.90 1.55 -18.15
C GLU A 76 11.13 1.68 -17.25
N ALA A 77 11.49 2.90 -16.86
CA ALA A 77 12.57 3.12 -15.89
C ALA A 77 12.26 2.45 -14.55
N CYS A 78 11.01 2.54 -14.08
CA CYS A 78 10.59 1.88 -12.84
C CYS A 78 10.74 0.35 -12.96
N ARG A 79 10.25 -0.24 -14.05
CA ARG A 79 10.33 -1.68 -14.32
C ARG A 79 11.78 -2.17 -14.38
N LEU A 80 12.62 -1.47 -15.12
CA LEU A 80 14.02 -1.82 -15.31
C LEU A 80 14.78 -1.86 -13.97
N TRP A 81 14.71 -0.78 -13.22
CA TRP A 81 15.47 -0.64 -11.99
C TRP A 81 14.91 -1.42 -10.81
N SER A 82 13.60 -1.63 -10.76
CA SER A 82 12.98 -2.50 -9.74
C SER A 82 13.10 -3.98 -10.09
N ARG A 83 13.55 -4.33 -11.31
CA ARG A 83 13.60 -5.70 -11.83
C ARG A 83 12.23 -6.38 -11.78
N THR A 84 11.16 -5.62 -12.00
CA THR A 84 9.80 -6.18 -12.02
C THR A 84 9.63 -6.98 -13.32
N PRO A 85 9.25 -8.27 -13.25
CA PRO A 85 9.05 -9.09 -14.44
C PRO A 85 8.01 -8.50 -15.39
N ALA A 86 8.17 -8.71 -16.71
CA ALA A 86 7.22 -8.23 -17.72
C ALA A 86 5.80 -8.82 -17.55
N SER A 87 5.70 -10.00 -16.94
CA SER A 87 4.42 -10.66 -16.62
C SER A 87 3.67 -10.04 -15.44
N VAL A 88 4.28 -9.08 -14.74
CA VAL A 88 3.70 -8.40 -13.58
C VAL A 88 3.61 -6.91 -13.89
N GLU A 89 2.57 -6.26 -13.39
CA GLU A 89 2.42 -4.80 -13.51
C GLU A 89 3.62 -4.07 -12.88
N ALA A 90 4.06 -2.98 -13.51
CA ALA A 90 5.16 -2.18 -12.98
C ALA A 90 4.73 -1.49 -11.67
N ARG A 91 5.72 -1.21 -10.78
CA ARG A 91 5.45 -0.47 -9.52
C ARG A 91 4.94 0.95 -9.74
N ARG A 92 5.07 1.47 -10.96
CA ARG A 92 4.49 2.74 -11.43
C ARG A 92 3.68 2.48 -12.68
N THR A 93 2.53 3.15 -12.78
CA THR A 93 1.61 3.07 -13.92
C THR A 93 1.21 4.46 -14.38
N VAL A 94 0.75 4.59 -15.60
CA VAL A 94 0.07 5.79 -16.10
C VAL A 94 -1.35 5.38 -16.47
N SER A 95 -2.32 6.12 -15.99
CA SER A 95 -3.73 5.93 -16.32
C SER A 95 -4.25 7.16 -17.05
N THR A 96 -5.03 6.94 -18.11
CA THR A 96 -5.66 8.01 -18.87
C THR A 96 -7.12 8.14 -18.46
N TYR A 97 -7.53 9.36 -18.21
CA TYR A 97 -8.90 9.74 -17.85
C TYR A 97 -9.42 10.77 -18.82
N GLU A 98 -10.69 10.70 -19.15
CA GLU A 98 -11.37 11.78 -19.87
C GLU A 98 -12.07 12.69 -18.85
N ILE A 99 -11.65 13.95 -18.79
CA ILE A 99 -12.20 14.97 -17.89
C ILE A 99 -12.62 16.18 -18.71
N ALA A 100 -13.91 16.48 -18.72
CA ALA A 100 -14.49 17.59 -19.49
C ALA A 100 -14.05 17.60 -20.98
N GLY A 101 -14.07 16.42 -21.61
CA GLY A 101 -13.70 16.26 -23.03
C GLY A 101 -12.22 16.40 -23.33
N LYS A 102 -11.36 16.26 -22.30
CA LYS A 102 -9.89 16.29 -22.45
C LYS A 102 -9.27 15.04 -21.83
N GLU A 103 -8.32 14.45 -22.52
CA GLU A 103 -7.50 13.39 -21.95
C GLU A 103 -6.54 13.94 -20.91
N VAL A 104 -6.48 13.27 -19.78
CA VAL A 104 -5.63 13.60 -18.65
C VAL A 104 -4.88 12.36 -18.21
N HIS A 105 -3.55 12.42 -18.23
CA HIS A 105 -2.69 11.30 -17.89
C HIS A 105 -2.17 11.43 -16.47
N VAL A 106 -2.37 10.40 -15.66
CA VAL A 106 -2.00 10.40 -14.25
C VAL A 106 -1.03 9.26 -13.97
N SER A 107 0.23 9.62 -13.80
CA SER A 107 1.26 8.67 -13.39
C SER A 107 1.18 8.43 -11.89
N THR A 108 1.01 7.19 -11.48
CA THR A 108 0.86 6.81 -10.07
C THR A 108 1.82 5.71 -9.64
N SER A 109 2.06 5.61 -8.36
CA SER A 109 2.80 4.54 -7.70
C SER A 109 2.32 4.43 -6.25
N CYS A 110 3.07 3.76 -5.36
CA CYS A 110 2.70 3.76 -3.94
C CYS A 110 2.60 5.19 -3.40
N MET A 111 1.53 5.45 -2.67
CA MET A 111 1.24 6.77 -2.08
C MET A 111 2.01 7.02 -0.78
N HIS A 112 2.75 6.06 -0.26
CA HIS A 112 3.51 6.15 1.00
C HIS A 112 2.72 6.84 2.12
N CYS A 113 1.50 6.35 2.34
CA CYS A 113 0.48 6.92 3.21
C CYS A 113 1.00 7.27 4.61
N ALA A 114 0.43 8.31 5.22
CA ALA A 114 0.72 8.67 6.62
C ALA A 114 0.29 7.54 7.56
N VAL A 115 -0.90 6.98 7.32
CA VAL A 115 -1.44 5.80 8.02
C VAL A 115 -1.63 4.68 6.99
N PRO A 116 -0.61 3.84 6.75
CA PRO A 116 -0.67 2.85 5.68
C PRO A 116 -1.57 1.67 6.06
N ALA A 117 -2.79 1.62 5.51
CA ALA A 117 -3.74 0.54 5.74
C ALA A 117 -3.15 -0.84 5.40
N CYS A 118 -2.28 -0.92 4.38
CA CYS A 118 -1.60 -2.15 4.02
C CYS A 118 -0.68 -2.68 5.14
N ALA A 119 -0.07 -1.82 5.95
CA ALA A 119 0.72 -2.22 7.10
C ALA A 119 -0.17 -2.69 8.26
N SER A 120 -1.29 -2.00 8.51
CA SER A 120 -2.20 -2.30 9.61
C SER A 120 -2.84 -3.69 9.49
N VAL A 121 -3.05 -4.18 8.27
CA VAL A 121 -3.67 -5.50 8.02
C VAL A 121 -2.67 -6.62 7.80
N CYS A 122 -1.36 -6.35 7.86
CA CYS A 122 -0.35 -7.36 7.57
C CYS A 122 -0.13 -8.32 8.75
N PRO A 123 -0.58 -9.59 8.69
CA PRO A 123 -0.47 -10.51 9.83
C PRO A 123 0.98 -10.91 10.11
N ALA A 124 1.85 -10.86 9.09
CA ALA A 124 3.27 -11.15 9.21
C ALA A 124 4.10 -9.94 9.65
N GLY A 125 3.50 -8.74 9.79
CA GLY A 125 4.23 -7.51 10.07
C GLY A 125 5.33 -7.20 9.04
N ALA A 126 5.15 -7.68 7.79
CA ALA A 126 6.13 -7.52 6.71
C ALA A 126 6.13 -6.10 6.12
N ILE A 127 5.16 -5.27 6.43
CA ILE A 127 5.05 -3.91 5.89
C ILE A 127 5.26 -2.90 7.00
N SER A 128 6.21 -2.00 6.80
CA SER A 128 6.55 -0.97 7.77
C SER A 128 6.73 0.38 7.10
N LYS A 129 6.54 1.44 7.86
CA LYS A 129 6.86 2.82 7.47
C LYS A 129 8.22 3.16 8.06
N GLY A 130 9.21 3.40 7.20
CA GLY A 130 10.57 3.76 7.58
C GLY A 130 10.84 5.25 7.50
N ASP A 131 12.13 5.59 7.52
CA ASP A 131 12.60 6.96 7.41
C ASP A 131 12.10 7.63 6.13
N GLY A 132 11.95 8.95 6.19
CA GLY A 132 11.37 9.71 5.09
C GLY A 132 9.90 9.38 4.81
N GLY A 133 9.24 8.63 5.69
CA GLY A 133 7.87 8.20 5.54
C GLY A 133 7.66 7.16 4.44
N VAL A 134 8.72 6.53 3.95
CA VAL A 134 8.63 5.52 2.89
C VAL A 134 8.08 4.21 3.46
N VAL A 135 6.95 3.75 2.94
CA VAL A 135 6.38 2.45 3.30
C VAL A 135 7.13 1.36 2.53
N ARG A 136 7.66 0.36 3.22
CA ARG A 136 8.49 -0.71 2.65
C ARG A 136 7.91 -2.08 2.96
N VAL A 137 8.35 -3.07 2.20
CA VAL A 137 8.02 -4.49 2.38
C VAL A 137 9.28 -5.25 2.68
N ASP A 138 9.26 -5.99 3.75
CA ASP A 138 10.24 -7.03 4.05
C ASP A 138 9.82 -8.32 3.33
N LYS A 139 10.60 -8.70 2.32
CA LYS A 139 10.31 -9.85 1.48
C LYS A 139 10.45 -11.18 2.23
N ASP A 140 11.36 -11.24 3.19
CA ASP A 140 11.64 -12.46 3.95
C ASP A 140 10.50 -12.78 4.94
N ARG A 141 9.77 -11.73 5.38
CA ARG A 141 8.59 -11.88 6.24
C ARG A 141 7.28 -12.03 5.46
N CYS A 142 7.25 -11.67 4.19
CA CYS A 142 6.02 -11.65 3.41
C CYS A 142 5.53 -13.05 3.07
N ILE A 143 4.35 -13.43 3.57
CA ILE A 143 3.70 -14.73 3.33
C ILE A 143 2.76 -14.74 2.11
N GLY A 144 2.66 -13.65 1.36
CA GLY A 144 1.84 -13.58 0.15
C GLY A 144 0.32 -13.65 0.35
N CYS A 145 -0.20 -13.38 1.55
CA CYS A 145 -1.62 -13.55 1.92
C CYS A 145 -2.60 -12.59 1.22
N LYS A 146 -2.11 -11.54 0.56
CA LYS A 146 -2.87 -10.56 -0.22
C LYS A 146 -3.80 -9.61 0.56
N TYR A 147 -3.80 -9.62 1.90
CA TYR A 147 -4.61 -8.69 2.70
C TYR A 147 -4.27 -7.23 2.41
N CYS A 148 -3.00 -6.91 2.20
CA CYS A 148 -2.55 -5.57 1.83
C CYS A 148 -3.09 -5.09 0.49
N TYR A 149 -3.38 -5.97 -0.47
CA TYR A 149 -4.04 -5.63 -1.73
C TYR A 149 -5.48 -5.18 -1.49
N GLN A 150 -6.24 -5.94 -0.70
CA GLN A 150 -7.62 -5.62 -0.38
C GLN A 150 -7.76 -4.33 0.44
N ALA A 151 -6.77 -4.05 1.28
CA ALA A 151 -6.79 -2.87 2.15
C ALA A 151 -6.29 -1.59 1.47
N CYS A 152 -5.63 -1.68 0.31
CA CYS A 152 -5.08 -0.52 -0.37
C CYS A 152 -6.14 0.19 -1.21
N PRO A 153 -6.55 1.43 -0.87
CA PRO A 153 -7.57 2.13 -1.65
C PRO A 153 -7.08 2.57 -3.04
N TYR A 154 -5.77 2.43 -3.31
CA TYR A 154 -5.13 2.83 -4.58
C TYR A 154 -4.73 1.62 -5.45
N GLY A 155 -5.04 0.39 -5.04
CA GLY A 155 -4.73 -0.82 -5.80
C GLY A 155 -3.24 -1.08 -6.05
N VAL A 156 -2.35 -0.47 -5.27
CA VAL A 156 -0.90 -0.47 -5.54
C VAL A 156 -0.19 -1.81 -5.35
N PRO A 157 -0.51 -2.63 -4.33
CA PRO A 157 0.21 -3.89 -4.13
C PRO A 157 0.00 -4.86 -5.29
N HIS A 158 1.08 -5.37 -5.86
CA HIS A 158 1.05 -6.48 -6.80
C HIS A 158 1.94 -7.62 -6.28
N TYR A 159 1.95 -8.75 -6.97
CA TYR A 159 2.59 -9.95 -6.46
C TYR A 159 3.52 -10.57 -7.49
N THR A 160 4.70 -10.94 -7.02
CA THR A 160 5.70 -11.73 -7.73
C THR A 160 5.81 -13.12 -7.07
N SER A 161 6.68 -13.97 -7.59
CA SER A 161 7.01 -15.25 -6.96
C SER A 161 7.61 -15.10 -5.56
N THR A 162 8.15 -13.92 -5.23
CA THR A 162 8.76 -13.63 -3.93
C THR A 162 7.85 -12.86 -2.97
N GLY A 163 6.54 -12.82 -3.25
CA GLY A 163 5.55 -12.13 -2.41
C GLY A 163 5.12 -10.78 -2.94
N MET A 164 4.58 -9.94 -2.05
CA MET A 164 4.07 -8.62 -2.41
C MET A 164 5.19 -7.70 -2.85
N ASP A 165 4.90 -6.94 -3.90
CA ASP A 165 5.80 -5.93 -4.43
C ASP A 165 5.08 -4.58 -4.61
N LYS A 166 5.81 -3.48 -4.47
CA LYS A 166 5.34 -2.12 -4.66
C LYS A 166 6.50 -1.13 -4.68
N CYS A 167 6.24 0.11 -5.08
CA CYS A 167 7.22 1.19 -5.01
C CYS A 167 7.79 1.36 -3.59
N ASP A 168 9.11 1.52 -3.52
CA ASP A 168 9.91 1.78 -2.31
C ASP A 168 10.77 3.05 -2.46
N CYS A 169 10.41 3.96 -3.38
CA CYS A 169 11.20 5.13 -3.78
C CYS A 169 12.59 4.77 -4.29
N CYS A 170 12.73 3.59 -4.92
CA CYS A 170 13.99 3.06 -5.46
C CYS A 170 15.07 2.74 -4.40
N LEU A 171 14.74 2.70 -3.10
CA LEU A 171 15.69 2.33 -2.05
C LEU A 171 16.27 0.93 -2.27
N GLY A 172 15.44 -0.03 -2.73
CA GLY A 172 15.88 -1.40 -3.03
C GLY A 172 16.77 -1.50 -4.26
N SER A 173 16.83 -0.48 -5.11
CA SER A 173 17.74 -0.39 -6.25
C SER A 173 18.95 0.52 -5.99
N GLY A 174 19.20 0.87 -4.72
CA GLY A 174 20.40 1.59 -4.28
C GLY A 174 20.33 3.11 -4.40
N VAL A 175 19.15 3.69 -4.68
CA VAL A 175 18.97 5.15 -4.62
C VAL A 175 18.85 5.57 -3.16
N PRO A 176 19.71 6.45 -2.64
CA PRO A 176 19.64 6.92 -1.26
C PRO A 176 18.32 7.65 -0.97
N LEU A 177 17.90 7.64 0.30
CA LEU A 177 16.74 8.39 0.74
C LEU A 177 16.93 9.90 0.48
N GLY A 178 15.91 10.51 -0.11
CA GLY A 178 15.95 11.93 -0.50
C GLY A 178 16.48 12.18 -1.90
N GLU A 179 17.20 11.24 -2.48
CA GLU A 179 17.66 11.31 -3.86
C GLU A 179 16.53 11.00 -4.85
N MET A 180 16.66 11.56 -6.04
CA MET A 180 15.66 11.47 -7.09
C MET A 180 15.49 10.02 -7.60
N PRO A 181 14.30 9.41 -7.50
CA PRO A 181 14.03 8.07 -8.02
C PRO A 181 14.17 7.98 -9.55
N HIS A 182 14.44 6.78 -10.05
CA HIS A 182 14.67 6.54 -11.48
C HIS A 182 13.50 6.99 -12.38
N CYS A 183 12.26 6.80 -11.94
CA CYS A 183 11.07 7.23 -12.69
C CYS A 183 10.98 8.76 -12.84
N VAL A 184 11.47 9.52 -11.87
CA VAL A 184 11.52 10.98 -11.95
C VAL A 184 12.65 11.42 -12.87
N ARG A 185 13.84 10.81 -12.75
CA ARG A 185 14.98 11.08 -13.66
C ARG A 185 14.65 10.79 -15.12
N ALA A 186 13.79 9.80 -15.38
CA ALA A 186 13.37 9.43 -16.73
C ALA A 186 12.28 10.35 -17.32
N CYS A 187 11.67 11.21 -16.51
CA CYS A 187 10.60 12.09 -16.97
C CYS A 187 11.14 13.26 -17.79
N LYS A 188 11.08 13.15 -19.11
CA LYS A 188 11.63 14.15 -20.07
C LYS A 188 10.81 15.42 -20.18
N VAL A 189 9.59 15.41 -19.64
CA VAL A 189 8.64 16.54 -19.73
C VAL A 189 8.41 17.21 -18.37
N ASP A 190 9.25 16.92 -17.38
CA ASP A 190 9.18 17.46 -16.03
C ASP A 190 7.78 17.37 -15.39
N ALA A 191 7.05 16.30 -15.73
CA ALA A 191 5.75 16.02 -15.13
C ALA A 191 5.87 15.48 -13.71
N LEU A 192 6.93 14.73 -13.40
CA LEU A 192 7.16 14.11 -12.09
C LEU A 192 8.24 14.84 -11.32
N SER A 193 7.96 15.09 -10.03
CA SER A 193 8.95 15.55 -9.05
C SER A 193 8.89 14.67 -7.80
N TYR A 194 9.97 14.66 -7.02
CA TYR A 194 10.10 13.93 -5.76
C TYR A 194 10.89 14.75 -4.76
N GLY A 195 10.45 14.74 -3.51
CA GLY A 195 11.11 15.48 -2.43
C GLY A 195 10.27 15.49 -1.16
N PRO A 196 10.70 16.25 -0.14
CA PRO A 196 9.87 16.53 1.03
C PRO A 196 8.54 17.14 0.61
N LEU A 197 7.42 16.65 1.16
CA LEU A 197 6.09 17.12 0.75
C LEU A 197 5.88 18.62 0.97
N ASP A 198 6.42 19.14 2.05
CA ASP A 198 6.31 20.57 2.38
C ASP A 198 7.04 21.42 1.33
N ASP A 199 8.22 20.97 0.88
CA ASP A 199 8.99 21.68 -0.14
C ASP A 199 8.30 21.62 -1.51
N LEU A 200 7.75 20.46 -1.88
CA LEU A 200 6.96 20.32 -3.11
C LEU A 200 5.71 21.21 -3.09
N MET A 201 5.05 21.31 -1.95
CA MET A 201 3.91 22.20 -1.77
C MET A 201 4.32 23.68 -1.89
N ALA A 202 5.44 24.06 -1.26
CA ALA A 202 5.98 25.43 -1.32
C ALA A 202 6.40 25.81 -2.75
N GLN A 203 7.07 24.93 -3.49
CA GLN A 203 7.48 25.14 -4.90
C GLN A 203 6.28 25.46 -5.80
N THR A 204 5.13 24.86 -5.54
CA THR A 204 3.90 25.12 -6.29
C THR A 204 3.10 26.31 -5.77
N LYS A 205 3.62 27.05 -4.80
CA LYS A 205 2.92 28.17 -4.13
C LYS A 205 1.55 27.76 -3.59
N GLY A 206 1.44 26.53 -3.07
CA GLY A 206 0.21 25.98 -2.54
C GLY A 206 -0.84 25.56 -3.60
N LYS A 207 -0.51 25.60 -4.89
CA LYS A 207 -1.45 25.18 -5.96
C LYS A 207 -1.58 23.68 -6.11
N ALA A 208 -0.57 22.92 -5.72
CA ALA A 208 -0.66 21.47 -5.69
C ALA A 208 -1.65 21.01 -4.62
N GLN A 209 -2.42 20.00 -4.95
CA GLN A 209 -3.39 19.38 -4.05
C GLN A 209 -2.91 17.99 -3.68
N ARG A 210 -3.01 17.63 -2.41
CA ARG A 210 -2.78 16.25 -2.00
C ARG A 210 -3.89 15.37 -2.54
N VAL A 211 -3.54 14.18 -2.99
CA VAL A 211 -4.54 13.16 -3.35
C VAL A 211 -5.41 12.88 -2.12
N ASP A 212 -6.73 12.91 -2.31
CA ASP A 212 -7.68 12.67 -1.23
C ASP A 212 -7.66 11.20 -0.79
N GLY A 213 -7.83 10.97 0.51
CA GLY A 213 -7.94 9.64 1.07
C GLY A 213 -7.72 9.61 2.58
N SER A 214 -8.46 8.75 3.26
CA SER A 214 -8.40 8.55 4.72
C SER A 214 -7.06 8.06 5.23
N THR A 215 -6.21 7.53 4.34
CA THR A 215 -4.87 7.02 4.68
C THR A 215 -3.77 8.09 4.68
N GLY A 216 -4.10 9.33 4.29
CA GLY A 216 -3.15 10.44 4.20
C GLY A 216 -2.04 10.18 3.17
N PRO A 217 -2.37 10.10 1.86
CA PRO A 217 -1.39 9.83 0.80
C PRO A 217 -0.34 10.92 0.69
N SER A 218 0.91 10.53 0.44
CA SER A 218 2.05 11.43 0.21
C SER A 218 2.26 11.67 -1.28
N TYR A 219 1.21 12.08 -1.96
CA TYR A 219 1.18 12.32 -3.39
C TYR A 219 0.42 13.61 -3.70
N LEU A 220 1.05 14.46 -4.50
CA LEU A 220 0.53 15.78 -4.87
C LEU A 220 0.18 15.81 -6.36
N LEU A 221 -0.89 16.49 -6.70
CA LEU A 221 -1.32 16.76 -8.06
C LEU A 221 -1.33 18.26 -8.31
N LEU A 222 -0.64 18.71 -9.34
CA LEU A 222 -0.70 20.10 -9.84
C LEU A 222 -1.55 20.08 -11.12
N ARG A 223 -2.72 20.70 -11.05
CA ARG A 223 -3.71 20.73 -12.15
C ARG A 223 -3.76 22.06 -12.91
N SER A 224 -3.17 23.10 -12.35
CA SER A 224 -3.24 24.49 -12.90
C SER A 224 -1.88 25.11 -13.06
#